data_d2ba03facccb7d1f723f1e55ee5e04e2
#
_entry.id   d2ba03facccb7d1f723f1e55ee5e04e2
#
_cell.length_a   1.000
_cell.length_b   1.000
_cell.length_c   1.000
_cell.angle_alpha   90.00
_cell.angle_beta   90.00
_cell.angle_gamma   90.00
#
_symmetry.space_group_name_H-M   'P 1'
#
loop_
_entity.id
_entity.type
_entity.pdbx_description
1 polymer ?
#
loop_
_entity_poly.entity_id
_entity_poly.type
_entity_poly.pdbx_seq_one_letter_code
_entity_poly.pdbx_strand_id
1 'polypeptide(L)'
;VAVVVLDNCGVPAGVTRRLAQRLVKHGITPRHLVVAATHTHNAPSLVGYAKVVWAGRMSPAQKKRMAEYTTFAIDRMESAVLRALKNRQLMQLEWAQGRVGFGGNRRVLNNGKWAGFGFQRNGPVDHSLPVLAARDADGKVRALWANYACHCTTVGSRNRVGGDWAGFANSSMETDFPGAVSLMSIGCGADIGPVGSGLQIAEKHGRAIASEVKRLLATKTTPLTGPPAVSGKHIQLPLIKPQPRVHWEAQLRGSGWHHQLAKAMLAKLDATGSIPAQVNYPVSVWKFGDDLAMVFLAGEVVVDYSVRLNRELDWTRLWISAWANDMPGYIPSRRVLAEGGYEADFSQVYYEQPGRYDPKVEDAVVNAVKELVGRTFEMLPGQKTAPFHTLPSGEADTFNRVAKWAAAKNSEEEMMVLQKVRQLIPNAVPAIGRMLPSDAEQTEWFNFAGDHVRRVFIRQKAKGTTLRWQSPKLVKNAKGLITLCFTGGVGWESAPKTGGFTLLIGGGEALQFDVTRKANRWVSKDIKTELVYLPTWTSLEDSGGFFFLTLTNVRPDANGAISIAVRSLGPD
;
A
#
# COMPACT_ATOMS: atom_id res chain seq x y z
N VAL A 1 19.54 -3.07 -24.06
CA VAL A 1 18.97 -2.97 -22.70
C VAL A 1 18.01 -4.12 -22.46
N ALA A 2 17.78 -4.45 -21.21
CA ALA A 2 16.78 -5.44 -20.79
C ALA A 2 16.00 -4.94 -19.58
N VAL A 3 14.68 -5.14 -19.59
CA VAL A 3 13.79 -4.92 -18.45
C VAL A 3 13.21 -6.26 -18.04
N VAL A 4 13.24 -6.54 -16.76
CA VAL A 4 12.59 -7.70 -16.15
C VAL A 4 11.62 -7.19 -15.10
N VAL A 5 10.37 -7.58 -15.20
CA VAL A 5 9.38 -7.32 -14.15
C VAL A 5 9.00 -8.64 -13.50
N LEU A 6 9.09 -8.70 -12.18
CA LEU A 6 8.76 -9.88 -11.39
C LEU A 6 7.53 -9.61 -10.53
N ASP A 7 6.55 -10.49 -10.58
CA ASP A 7 5.45 -10.50 -9.62
C ASP A 7 5.97 -10.94 -8.26
N ASN A 8 6.44 -9.95 -7.50
CA ASN A 8 7.00 -10.12 -6.15
C ASN A 8 6.88 -8.83 -5.36
N CYS A 9 6.99 -8.92 -4.06
CA CYS A 9 6.91 -7.76 -3.17
C CYS A 9 8.12 -6.81 -3.32
N GLY A 10 9.28 -7.33 -3.72
CA GLY A 10 10.47 -6.53 -4.02
C GLY A 10 11.66 -7.40 -4.39
N VAL A 11 12.57 -6.86 -5.19
CA VAL A 11 13.78 -7.54 -5.64
C VAL A 11 15.01 -6.91 -4.99
N PRO A 12 15.63 -7.57 -3.99
CA PRO A 12 16.84 -7.06 -3.34
C PRO A 12 18.04 -6.96 -4.28
N ALA A 13 18.97 -6.03 -4.05
CA ALA A 13 20.19 -5.81 -4.82
C ALA A 13 21.01 -7.10 -5.06
N GLY A 14 21.03 -8.01 -4.07
CA GLY A 14 21.72 -9.30 -4.20
C GLY A 14 21.15 -10.17 -5.33
N VAL A 15 19.85 -10.14 -5.54
CA VAL A 15 19.16 -10.87 -6.62
C VAL A 15 19.46 -10.21 -7.97
N THR A 16 19.30 -8.89 -8.05
CA THR A 16 19.60 -8.10 -9.26
C THR A 16 21.07 -8.31 -9.70
N ARG A 17 22.00 -8.28 -8.76
CA ARG A 17 23.44 -8.48 -9.01
C ARG A 17 23.72 -9.87 -9.56
N ARG A 18 23.15 -10.91 -8.96
CA ARG A 18 23.31 -12.29 -9.42
C ARG A 18 22.77 -12.48 -10.85
N LEU A 19 21.62 -11.91 -11.16
CA LEU A 19 21.08 -11.93 -12.52
C LEU A 19 21.99 -11.16 -13.49
N ALA A 20 22.41 -9.94 -13.12
CA ALA A 20 23.31 -9.14 -13.96
C ALA A 20 24.62 -9.88 -14.27
N GLN A 21 25.26 -10.51 -13.29
CA GLN A 21 26.48 -11.32 -13.48
C GLN A 21 26.29 -12.43 -14.52
N ARG A 22 25.14 -13.10 -14.53
CA ARG A 22 24.82 -14.15 -15.51
C ARG A 22 24.62 -13.61 -16.94
N LEU A 23 24.10 -12.37 -17.04
CA LEU A 23 23.75 -11.76 -18.32
C LEU A 23 24.91 -11.03 -19.00
N VAL A 24 26.00 -10.72 -18.29
CA VAL A 24 27.20 -10.05 -18.90
C VAL A 24 27.73 -10.80 -20.14
N LYS A 25 27.86 -12.12 -20.08
CA LYS A 25 28.32 -12.95 -21.21
C LYS A 25 27.40 -12.89 -22.44
N HIS A 26 26.18 -12.37 -22.28
CA HIS A 26 25.20 -12.15 -23.35
C HIS A 26 25.11 -10.68 -23.78
N GLY A 27 26.08 -9.84 -23.39
CA GLY A 27 26.18 -8.44 -23.78
C GLY A 27 25.27 -7.48 -22.98
N ILE A 28 24.61 -7.96 -21.91
CA ILE A 28 23.80 -7.11 -21.01
C ILE A 28 24.63 -6.80 -19.76
N THR A 29 25.22 -5.61 -19.71
CA THR A 29 25.96 -5.16 -18.54
C THR A 29 25.00 -4.67 -17.45
N PRO A 30 25.43 -4.55 -16.18
CA PRO A 30 24.54 -4.14 -15.08
C PRO A 30 23.78 -2.83 -15.33
N ARG A 31 24.40 -1.84 -16.00
CA ARG A 31 23.73 -0.56 -16.33
C ARG A 31 22.65 -0.71 -17.41
N HIS A 32 22.71 -1.75 -18.23
CA HIS A 32 21.74 -2.05 -19.28
C HIS A 32 20.62 -2.99 -18.83
N LEU A 33 20.55 -3.29 -17.53
CA LEU A 33 19.53 -4.13 -16.91
C LEU A 33 18.72 -3.33 -15.89
N VAL A 34 17.40 -3.42 -16.00
CA VAL A 34 16.47 -3.00 -14.94
C VAL A 34 15.69 -4.22 -14.49
N VAL A 35 15.67 -4.46 -13.19
CA VAL A 35 14.82 -5.48 -12.55
C VAL A 35 13.85 -4.78 -11.63
N ALA A 36 12.57 -4.86 -11.93
CA ALA A 36 11.50 -4.23 -11.16
C ALA A 36 10.56 -5.27 -10.55
N ALA A 37 9.89 -4.91 -9.47
CA ALA A 37 8.83 -5.71 -8.87
C ALA A 37 7.47 -5.03 -9.05
N THR A 38 6.40 -5.84 -9.19
CA THR A 38 5.01 -5.35 -9.17
C THR A 38 4.52 -5.02 -7.77
N HIS A 39 5.29 -5.33 -6.75
CA HIS A 39 4.95 -5.18 -5.35
C HIS A 39 3.68 -5.95 -4.93
N THR A 40 3.35 -7.05 -5.59
CA THR A 40 2.30 -7.93 -5.09
C THR A 40 2.69 -8.54 -3.75
N HIS A 41 1.75 -8.55 -2.80
CA HIS A 41 1.93 -9.19 -1.49
C HIS A 41 1.60 -10.70 -1.51
N ASN A 42 1.32 -11.24 -2.68
CA ASN A 42 0.93 -12.63 -2.89
C ASN A 42 2.00 -13.45 -3.66
N ALA A 43 3.26 -13.30 -3.25
CA ALA A 43 4.38 -14.05 -3.81
C ALA A 43 5.31 -14.55 -2.70
N PRO A 44 6.06 -15.64 -2.92
CA PRO A 44 7.06 -16.09 -1.97
C PRO A 44 8.18 -15.05 -1.79
N SER A 45 8.68 -14.90 -0.56
CA SER A 45 9.74 -13.94 -0.24
C SER A 45 11.08 -14.36 -0.88
N LEU A 46 11.85 -13.36 -1.30
CA LEU A 46 13.23 -13.53 -1.79
C LEU A 46 14.25 -13.35 -0.66
N VAL A 47 15.38 -14.06 -0.73
CA VAL A 47 16.49 -13.88 0.22
C VAL A 47 16.99 -12.45 0.17
N GLY A 48 17.03 -11.80 1.33
CA GLY A 48 17.47 -10.41 1.47
C GLY A 48 16.35 -9.38 1.50
N TYR A 49 15.11 -9.77 1.17
CA TYR A 49 13.94 -8.90 1.29
C TYR A 49 13.48 -8.81 2.74
N ALA A 50 13.26 -7.59 3.25
CA ALA A 50 12.70 -7.30 4.57
C ALA A 50 13.25 -8.22 5.69
N LYS A 51 14.57 -8.29 5.81
CA LYS A 51 15.31 -9.27 6.61
C LYS A 51 14.80 -9.42 8.05
N VAL A 52 14.46 -8.30 8.69
CA VAL A 52 14.04 -8.29 10.09
C VAL A 52 12.64 -8.88 10.28
N VAL A 53 11.76 -8.76 9.28
CA VAL A 53 10.40 -9.35 9.32
C VAL A 53 10.48 -10.87 9.54
N TRP A 54 11.44 -11.51 8.90
CA TRP A 54 11.60 -12.96 8.92
C TRP A 54 12.61 -13.45 9.97
N ALA A 55 13.39 -12.53 10.57
CA ALA A 55 14.41 -12.87 11.53
C ALA A 55 13.82 -13.55 12.77
N GLY A 56 14.35 -14.71 13.12
CA GLY A 56 13.91 -15.49 14.28
C GLY A 56 12.56 -16.20 14.14
N ARG A 57 11.84 -16.00 13.04
CA ARG A 57 10.50 -16.59 12.80
C ARG A 57 10.50 -17.80 11.87
N MET A 58 11.53 -17.93 11.03
CA MET A 58 11.60 -18.99 10.03
C MET A 58 12.34 -20.21 10.54
N SER A 59 11.76 -21.38 10.36
CA SER A 59 12.44 -22.67 10.57
C SER A 59 13.57 -22.86 9.53
N PRO A 60 14.53 -23.76 9.79
CA PRO A 60 15.55 -24.11 8.80
C PRO A 60 14.97 -24.56 7.45
N ALA A 61 13.88 -25.31 7.47
CA ALA A 61 13.19 -25.77 6.25
C ALA A 61 12.57 -24.60 5.47
N GLN A 62 12.00 -23.59 6.14
CA GLN A 62 11.45 -22.40 5.48
C GLN A 62 12.57 -21.54 4.87
N LYS A 63 13.69 -21.36 5.57
CA LYS A 63 14.88 -20.67 5.03
C LYS A 63 15.43 -21.37 3.79
N LYS A 64 15.49 -22.70 3.81
CA LYS A 64 15.92 -23.52 2.66
C LYS A 64 14.97 -23.28 1.45
N ARG A 65 13.66 -23.40 1.64
CA ARG A 65 12.66 -23.13 0.58
C ARG A 65 12.76 -21.72 0.01
N MET A 66 12.96 -20.70 0.87
CA MET A 66 13.17 -19.32 0.40
C MET A 66 14.43 -19.18 -0.46
N ALA A 67 15.53 -19.85 -0.10
CA ALA A 67 16.76 -19.86 -0.89
C ALA A 67 16.57 -20.57 -2.23
N GLU A 68 15.91 -21.72 -2.25
CA GLU A 68 15.56 -22.47 -3.46
C GLU A 68 14.66 -21.65 -4.38
N TYR A 69 13.61 -21.03 -3.85
CA TYR A 69 12.74 -20.14 -4.62
C TYR A 69 13.52 -18.95 -5.20
N THR A 70 14.42 -18.35 -4.42
CA THR A 70 15.24 -17.22 -4.91
C THR A 70 16.12 -17.65 -6.10
N THR A 71 16.71 -18.84 -6.04
CA THR A 71 17.50 -19.38 -7.15
C THR A 71 16.61 -19.66 -8.36
N PHE A 72 15.48 -20.32 -8.16
CA PHE A 72 14.47 -20.56 -9.19
C PHE A 72 14.00 -19.25 -9.87
N ALA A 73 13.71 -18.20 -9.09
CA ALA A 73 13.31 -16.92 -9.63
C ALA A 73 14.40 -16.29 -10.52
N ILE A 74 15.67 -16.36 -10.10
CA ILE A 74 16.80 -15.88 -10.92
C ILE A 74 16.91 -16.70 -12.21
N ASP A 75 16.79 -18.02 -12.15
CA ASP A 75 16.84 -18.90 -13.32
C ASP A 75 15.72 -18.60 -14.32
N ARG A 76 14.50 -18.31 -13.81
CA ARG A 76 13.36 -17.92 -14.67
C ARG A 76 13.55 -16.53 -15.29
N MET A 77 14.08 -15.56 -14.54
CA MET A 77 14.39 -14.23 -15.07
C MET A 77 15.48 -14.32 -16.15
N GLU A 78 16.58 -15.04 -15.93
CA GLU A 78 17.62 -15.28 -16.93
C GLU A 78 17.02 -15.93 -18.19
N SER A 79 16.27 -17.01 -18.04
CA SER A 79 15.61 -17.71 -19.15
C SER A 79 14.67 -16.79 -19.93
N ALA A 80 13.91 -15.91 -19.26
CA ALA A 80 13.04 -14.96 -19.93
C ALA A 80 13.83 -13.95 -20.78
N VAL A 81 14.92 -13.39 -20.22
CA VAL A 81 15.80 -12.48 -20.94
C VAL A 81 16.44 -13.16 -22.15
N LEU A 82 16.95 -14.38 -21.99
CA LEU A 82 17.58 -15.12 -23.08
C LEU A 82 16.60 -15.47 -24.22
N ARG A 83 15.35 -15.81 -23.88
CA ARG A 83 14.28 -16.00 -24.86
C ARG A 83 13.96 -14.71 -25.61
N ALA A 84 13.87 -13.58 -24.88
CA ALA A 84 13.64 -12.27 -25.49
C ALA A 84 14.78 -11.89 -26.45
N LEU A 85 16.03 -12.13 -26.03
CA LEU A 85 17.21 -11.90 -26.89
C LEU A 85 17.19 -12.76 -28.17
N LYS A 86 16.80 -14.03 -28.04
CA LYS A 86 16.69 -14.95 -29.19
C LYS A 86 15.58 -14.51 -30.17
N ASN A 87 14.49 -14.00 -29.64
CA ASN A 87 13.29 -13.63 -30.40
C ASN A 87 13.27 -12.15 -30.81
N ARG A 88 14.41 -11.46 -30.78
CA ARG A 88 14.47 -10.06 -31.21
C ARG A 88 14.07 -9.91 -32.68
N GLN A 89 13.22 -8.92 -32.91
CA GLN A 89 12.80 -8.51 -34.25
C GLN A 89 12.87 -6.99 -34.35
N LEU A 90 12.92 -6.48 -35.56
CA LEU A 90 12.83 -5.05 -35.79
C LEU A 90 11.41 -4.59 -35.46
N MET A 91 11.28 -3.66 -34.54
CA MET A 91 10.00 -3.13 -34.06
C MET A 91 10.02 -1.61 -34.05
N GLN A 92 8.87 -1.04 -34.27
CA GLN A 92 8.64 0.39 -34.06
C GLN A 92 8.24 0.60 -32.61
N LEU A 93 9.01 1.43 -31.88
CA LEU A 93 8.67 1.80 -30.50
C LEU A 93 7.88 3.10 -30.51
N GLU A 94 6.85 3.14 -29.67
CA GLU A 94 6.03 4.32 -29.44
C GLU A 94 5.63 4.39 -27.96
N TRP A 95 5.42 5.59 -27.48
CA TRP A 95 4.92 5.79 -26.12
C TRP A 95 3.78 6.80 -26.04
N ALA A 96 3.01 6.71 -24.99
CA ALA A 96 1.95 7.63 -24.65
C ALA A 96 1.78 7.71 -23.14
N GLN A 97 1.13 8.75 -22.68
CA GLN A 97 0.78 8.92 -21.28
C GLN A 97 -0.72 9.12 -21.11
N GLY A 98 -1.33 8.27 -20.33
CA GLY A 98 -2.72 8.30 -19.94
C GLY A 98 -2.94 8.52 -18.47
N ARG A 99 -4.14 8.15 -18.01
CA ARG A 99 -4.52 8.33 -16.61
C ARG A 99 -5.49 7.26 -16.14
N VAL A 100 -5.23 6.71 -14.93
CA VAL A 100 -6.16 5.81 -14.21
C VAL A 100 -6.27 6.25 -12.76
N GLY A 101 -7.46 6.27 -12.18
CA GLY A 101 -7.75 6.97 -10.93
C GLY A 101 -8.08 6.08 -9.72
N PHE A 102 -7.66 4.81 -9.67
CA PHE A 102 -7.98 3.94 -8.53
C PHE A 102 -6.96 3.98 -7.38
N GLY A 103 -5.79 4.58 -7.57
CA GLY A 103 -4.80 4.78 -6.52
C GLY A 103 -5.19 5.93 -5.60
N GLY A 104 -5.13 5.74 -4.29
CA GLY A 104 -5.41 6.77 -3.30
C GLY A 104 -4.31 6.90 -2.25
N ASN A 105 -4.02 8.12 -1.79
CA ASN A 105 -3.05 8.30 -0.72
C ASN A 105 -3.57 7.66 0.56
N ARG A 106 -2.77 6.73 1.12
CA ARG A 106 -3.20 5.91 2.26
C ARG A 106 -2.83 6.49 3.63
N ARG A 107 -2.16 7.64 3.65
CA ARG A 107 -1.69 8.29 4.87
C ARG A 107 -2.78 9.20 5.45
N VAL A 108 -3.54 8.68 6.40
CA VAL A 108 -4.52 9.49 7.15
C VAL A 108 -3.78 10.36 8.14
N LEU A 109 -4.09 11.66 8.14
CA LEU A 109 -3.47 12.63 9.02
C LEU A 109 -4.47 13.15 10.06
N ASN A 110 -3.97 13.37 11.29
CA ASN A 110 -4.65 14.12 12.33
C ASN A 110 -3.71 15.22 12.82
N ASN A 111 -4.15 16.47 12.73
CA ASN A 111 -3.35 17.65 13.10
C ASN A 111 -1.95 17.65 12.42
N GLY A 112 -1.88 17.27 11.14
CA GLY A 112 -0.64 17.22 10.37
C GLY A 112 0.32 16.07 10.71
N LYS A 113 -0.10 15.13 11.55
CA LYS A 113 0.66 13.92 11.90
C LYS A 113 -0.05 12.68 11.40
N TRP A 114 0.72 11.69 11.02
CA TRP A 114 0.18 10.40 10.59
C TRP A 114 -0.64 9.74 11.71
N ALA A 115 -1.87 9.37 11.41
CA ALA A 115 -2.81 8.78 12.36
C ALA A 115 -3.18 7.33 12.02
N GLY A 116 -2.75 6.83 10.87
CA GLY A 116 -3.02 5.45 10.46
C GLY A 116 -3.13 5.27 8.97
N PHE A 117 -3.40 4.02 8.57
CA PHE A 117 -3.74 3.68 7.19
C PHE A 117 -5.21 4.00 6.90
N GLY A 118 -5.46 4.44 5.69
CA GLY A 118 -6.79 4.76 5.19
C GLY A 118 -6.65 5.49 3.86
N PHE A 119 -7.64 6.32 3.47
CA PHE A 119 -7.49 7.16 2.28
C PHE A 119 -7.63 8.63 2.63
N GLN A 120 -6.57 9.38 2.39
CA GLN A 120 -6.53 10.82 2.55
C GLN A 120 -7.05 11.46 1.27
N ARG A 121 -8.27 12.04 1.32
CA ARG A 121 -8.95 12.60 0.16
C ARG A 121 -8.11 13.63 -0.61
N ASN A 122 -7.44 14.51 0.11
CA ASN A 122 -6.62 15.58 -0.46
C ASN A 122 -5.11 15.25 -0.42
N GLY A 123 -4.76 13.99 -0.12
CA GLY A 123 -3.37 13.54 -0.17
C GLY A 123 -2.87 13.48 -1.61
N PRO A 124 -1.56 13.72 -1.82
CA PRO A 124 -0.99 13.66 -3.16
C PRO A 124 -1.08 12.25 -3.72
N VAL A 125 -1.39 12.15 -5.02
CA VAL A 125 -1.39 10.91 -5.81
C VAL A 125 -0.79 11.18 -7.18
N ASP A 126 -0.26 10.14 -7.81
CA ASP A 126 0.14 10.16 -9.21
C ASP A 126 -0.73 9.17 -9.98
N HIS A 127 -1.68 9.69 -10.75
CA HIS A 127 -2.60 8.91 -11.57
C HIS A 127 -2.11 8.75 -13.02
N SER A 128 -0.92 9.20 -13.34
CA SER A 128 -0.36 9.01 -14.67
C SER A 128 -0.16 7.53 -14.98
N LEU A 129 -0.42 7.18 -16.23
CA LEU A 129 -0.22 5.85 -16.80
C LEU A 129 0.65 6.00 -18.05
N PRO A 130 1.97 6.07 -17.93
CA PRO A 130 2.85 5.99 -19.08
C PRO A 130 2.83 4.56 -19.64
N VAL A 131 2.82 4.46 -20.98
CA VAL A 131 2.74 3.22 -21.75
C VAL A 131 3.78 3.25 -22.87
N LEU A 132 4.55 2.19 -22.99
CA LEU A 132 5.44 1.90 -24.12
C LEU A 132 4.85 0.74 -24.89
N ALA A 133 4.78 0.87 -26.23
CA ALA A 133 4.37 -0.21 -27.11
C ALA A 133 5.43 -0.48 -28.17
N ALA A 134 5.54 -1.74 -28.58
CA ALA A 134 6.35 -2.17 -29.72
C ALA A 134 5.43 -2.77 -30.79
N ARG A 135 5.50 -2.21 -32.02
CA ARG A 135 4.75 -2.70 -33.17
C ARG A 135 5.68 -3.34 -34.19
N ASP A 136 5.21 -4.42 -34.81
CA ASP A 136 5.87 -5.02 -35.95
C ASP A 136 5.63 -4.23 -37.25
N ALA A 137 6.19 -4.72 -38.34
CA ALA A 137 6.07 -4.08 -39.65
C ALA A 137 4.63 -3.99 -40.17
N ASP A 138 3.74 -4.86 -39.70
CA ASP A 138 2.32 -4.87 -40.05
C ASP A 138 1.50 -3.96 -39.10
N GLY A 139 2.16 -3.23 -38.22
CA GLY A 139 1.53 -2.34 -37.23
C GLY A 139 0.89 -3.06 -36.04
N LYS A 140 1.06 -4.39 -35.92
CA LYS A 140 0.53 -5.17 -34.83
C LYS A 140 1.35 -4.98 -33.55
N VAL A 141 0.69 -4.75 -32.44
CA VAL A 141 1.33 -4.64 -31.12
C VAL A 141 1.87 -6.01 -30.71
N ARG A 142 3.17 -6.05 -30.36
CA ARG A 142 3.90 -7.27 -29.99
C ARG A 142 4.40 -7.24 -28.56
N ALA A 143 4.60 -6.04 -28.01
CA ALA A 143 4.91 -5.87 -26.59
C ALA A 143 4.29 -4.59 -26.04
N LEU A 144 3.96 -4.63 -24.76
CA LEU A 144 3.40 -3.53 -23.98
C LEU A 144 4.15 -3.43 -22.66
N TRP A 145 4.41 -2.22 -22.23
CA TRP A 145 4.88 -1.95 -20.88
C TRP A 145 4.15 -0.74 -20.34
N ALA A 146 3.41 -0.91 -19.25
CA ALA A 146 2.72 0.16 -18.55
C ALA A 146 3.27 0.32 -17.13
N ASN A 147 3.13 1.51 -16.56
CA ASN A 147 3.60 1.83 -15.22
C ASN A 147 2.53 2.62 -14.46
N TYR A 148 2.28 2.27 -13.19
CA TYR A 148 1.27 2.95 -12.39
C TYR A 148 1.66 3.04 -10.92
N ALA A 149 1.50 4.22 -10.30
CA ALA A 149 1.93 4.49 -8.94
C ALA A 149 0.89 4.01 -7.90
N CYS A 150 0.89 2.71 -7.58
CA CYS A 150 -0.03 2.14 -6.58
C CYS A 150 0.47 0.79 -6.06
N HIS A 151 0.31 0.52 -4.77
CA HIS A 151 0.55 -0.80 -4.18
C HIS A 151 -0.32 -1.89 -4.83
N CYS A 152 0.22 -3.09 -5.01
CA CYS A 152 -0.53 -4.28 -5.42
C CYS A 152 -1.06 -5.03 -4.20
N THR A 153 -2.03 -4.44 -3.53
CA THR A 153 -2.62 -4.94 -2.26
C THR A 153 -4.13 -5.02 -2.27
N THR A 154 -4.76 -4.98 -3.46
CA THR A 154 -6.22 -5.03 -3.59
C THR A 154 -6.81 -6.35 -3.06
N VAL A 155 -6.12 -7.47 -3.28
CA VAL A 155 -6.59 -8.78 -2.81
C VAL A 155 -6.17 -9.09 -1.38
N GLY A 156 -5.40 -8.19 -0.74
CA GLY A 156 -4.83 -8.42 0.60
C GLY A 156 -3.82 -9.56 0.62
N SER A 157 -3.44 -10.00 1.81
CA SER A 157 -2.57 -11.16 1.99
C SER A 157 -3.37 -12.44 1.80
N ARG A 158 -2.92 -13.28 0.88
CA ARG A 158 -3.52 -14.58 0.59
C ARG A 158 -2.46 -15.66 0.66
N ASN A 159 -2.82 -16.84 1.10
CA ASN A 159 -1.94 -18.02 0.98
C ASN A 159 -2.02 -18.61 -0.44
N ARG A 160 -1.90 -17.75 -1.46
CA ARG A 160 -1.92 -18.09 -2.89
C ARG A 160 -1.00 -17.14 -3.63
N VAL A 161 -0.32 -17.61 -4.65
CA VAL A 161 0.48 -16.78 -5.56
C VAL A 161 -0.44 -16.04 -6.52
N GLY A 162 -0.16 -14.75 -6.73
CA GLY A 162 -0.93 -13.91 -7.66
C GLY A 162 -0.34 -12.53 -7.84
N GLY A 163 -0.56 -11.94 -9.02
CA GLY A 163 -0.05 -10.61 -9.40
C GLY A 163 -0.92 -9.43 -8.98
N ASP A 164 -2.00 -9.66 -8.18
CA ASP A 164 -2.96 -8.62 -7.81
C ASP A 164 -3.52 -7.88 -9.05
N TRP A 165 -3.88 -6.58 -8.93
CA TRP A 165 -4.37 -5.80 -10.06
C TRP A 165 -3.35 -5.71 -11.22
N ALA A 166 -2.05 -5.74 -10.96
CA ALA A 166 -1.02 -5.72 -11.99
C ALA A 166 -1.04 -6.99 -12.86
N GLY A 167 -1.24 -8.17 -12.25
CA GLY A 167 -1.44 -9.42 -12.97
C GLY A 167 -2.70 -9.40 -13.83
N PHE A 168 -3.81 -8.88 -13.32
CA PHE A 168 -5.03 -8.69 -14.10
C PHE A 168 -4.87 -7.67 -15.23
N ALA A 169 -4.06 -6.61 -15.02
CA ALA A 169 -3.75 -5.65 -16.07
C ALA A 169 -2.99 -6.32 -17.23
N ASN A 170 -1.94 -7.10 -16.92
CA ASN A 170 -1.20 -7.86 -17.93
C ASN A 170 -2.14 -8.81 -18.71
N SER A 171 -2.91 -9.64 -18.01
CA SER A 171 -3.83 -10.57 -18.67
C SER A 171 -4.88 -9.86 -19.55
N SER A 172 -5.39 -8.72 -19.10
CA SER A 172 -6.37 -7.94 -19.86
C SER A 172 -5.74 -7.27 -21.09
N MET A 173 -4.52 -6.73 -20.96
CA MET A 173 -3.77 -6.17 -22.10
C MET A 173 -3.46 -7.25 -23.15
N GLU A 174 -3.02 -8.43 -22.74
CA GLU A 174 -2.77 -9.55 -23.64
C GLU A 174 -4.03 -10.08 -24.33
N THR A 175 -5.18 -9.99 -23.66
CA THR A 175 -6.49 -10.28 -24.26
C THR A 175 -6.88 -9.23 -25.31
N ASP A 176 -6.68 -7.95 -25.01
CA ASP A 176 -7.00 -6.86 -25.93
C ASP A 176 -6.03 -6.77 -27.12
N PHE A 177 -4.79 -7.26 -26.97
CA PHE A 177 -3.74 -7.29 -27.98
C PHE A 177 -3.19 -8.71 -28.17
N PRO A 178 -3.92 -9.62 -28.86
CA PRO A 178 -3.56 -11.02 -29.00
C PRO A 178 -2.18 -11.22 -29.63
N GLY A 179 -1.33 -11.98 -28.93
CA GLY A 179 0.06 -12.24 -29.31
C GLY A 179 1.08 -11.19 -28.85
N ALA A 180 0.64 -10.16 -28.14
CA ALA A 180 1.52 -9.28 -27.41
C ALA A 180 1.95 -9.88 -26.06
N VAL A 181 3.13 -9.49 -25.59
CA VAL A 181 3.59 -9.73 -24.22
C VAL A 181 3.47 -8.42 -23.44
N SER A 182 2.87 -8.45 -22.27
CA SER A 182 2.67 -7.25 -21.44
C SER A 182 3.51 -7.27 -20.17
N LEU A 183 3.98 -6.09 -19.77
CA LEU A 183 4.69 -5.84 -18.52
C LEU A 183 3.96 -4.73 -17.75
N MET A 184 3.89 -4.90 -16.43
CA MET A 184 3.34 -3.87 -15.53
C MET A 184 4.37 -3.56 -14.45
N SER A 185 4.91 -2.35 -14.42
CA SER A 185 5.79 -1.85 -13.36
C SER A 185 5.07 -0.85 -12.46
N ILE A 186 5.66 -0.55 -11.31
CA ILE A 186 5.07 0.34 -10.30
C ILE A 186 5.84 1.66 -10.25
N GLY A 187 5.10 2.77 -10.23
CA GLY A 187 5.62 4.12 -10.01
C GLY A 187 5.86 4.44 -8.54
N CYS A 188 6.06 5.70 -8.19
CA CYS A 188 6.22 6.14 -6.80
C CYS A 188 4.90 6.00 -6.02
N GLY A 189 4.60 4.79 -5.60
CA GLY A 189 3.31 4.41 -5.00
C GLY A 189 3.40 3.91 -3.55
N ALA A 190 4.50 4.20 -2.83
CA ALA A 190 4.71 3.67 -1.48
C ALA A 190 3.66 4.11 -0.46
N ASP A 191 3.13 5.31 -0.61
CA ASP A 191 2.03 5.83 0.21
C ASP A 191 0.68 5.82 -0.53
N ILE A 192 0.59 5.11 -1.66
CA ILE A 192 -0.63 4.99 -2.48
C ILE A 192 -1.16 3.55 -2.39
N GLY A 193 -2.38 3.42 -1.92
CA GLY A 193 -3.11 2.14 -1.90
C GLY A 193 -4.19 2.07 -2.98
N PRO A 194 -4.54 0.86 -3.44
CA PRO A 194 -5.68 0.66 -4.34
C PRO A 194 -6.99 0.93 -3.58
N VAL A 195 -7.89 1.64 -4.23
CA VAL A 195 -9.19 1.94 -3.67
C VAL A 195 -10.13 0.74 -3.81
N GLY A 196 -10.66 0.26 -2.67
CA GLY A 196 -11.44 -0.97 -2.59
C GLY A 196 -10.57 -2.22 -2.42
N SER A 197 -11.20 -3.35 -2.17
CA SER A 197 -10.50 -4.61 -1.88
C SER A 197 -11.24 -5.83 -2.44
N GLY A 198 -10.50 -6.92 -2.60
CA GLY A 198 -11.00 -8.20 -3.09
C GLY A 198 -10.72 -8.47 -4.55
N LEU A 199 -10.95 -9.73 -4.95
CA LEU A 199 -10.54 -10.23 -6.27
C LEU A 199 -11.24 -9.50 -7.43
N GLN A 200 -12.54 -9.28 -7.31
CA GLN A 200 -13.32 -8.57 -8.32
C GLN A 200 -12.87 -7.11 -8.51
N ILE A 201 -12.45 -6.47 -7.42
CA ILE A 201 -11.92 -5.10 -7.48
C ILE A 201 -10.54 -5.09 -8.14
N ALA A 202 -9.69 -6.07 -7.82
CA ALA A 202 -8.39 -6.21 -8.49
C ALA A 202 -8.54 -6.42 -9.99
N GLU A 203 -9.50 -7.24 -10.40
CA GLU A 203 -9.85 -7.46 -11.81
C GLU A 203 -10.36 -6.15 -12.45
N LYS A 204 -11.26 -5.43 -11.79
CA LYS A 204 -11.75 -4.12 -12.26
C LYS A 204 -10.61 -3.12 -12.44
N HIS A 205 -9.66 -3.07 -11.52
CA HIS A 205 -8.49 -2.20 -11.61
C HIS A 205 -7.59 -2.59 -12.79
N GLY A 206 -7.33 -3.89 -12.97
CA GLY A 206 -6.57 -4.39 -14.11
C GLY A 206 -7.23 -4.03 -15.46
N ARG A 207 -8.55 -4.19 -15.56
CA ARG A 207 -9.31 -3.78 -16.75
C ARG A 207 -9.27 -2.27 -17.00
N ALA A 208 -9.27 -1.44 -15.94
CA ALA A 208 -9.14 0.01 -16.07
C ALA A 208 -7.81 0.40 -16.71
N ILE A 209 -6.70 -0.26 -16.30
CA ILE A 209 -5.39 -0.10 -16.94
C ILE A 209 -5.46 -0.51 -18.42
N ALA A 210 -5.93 -1.72 -18.72
CA ALA A 210 -5.95 -2.23 -20.09
C ALA A 210 -6.84 -1.37 -21.02
N SER A 211 -7.99 -0.90 -20.52
CA SER A 211 -8.89 -0.02 -21.28
C SER A 211 -8.23 1.31 -21.61
N GLU A 212 -7.49 1.91 -20.67
CA GLU A 212 -6.76 3.16 -20.92
C GLU A 212 -5.60 2.94 -21.90
N VAL A 213 -4.84 1.83 -21.78
CA VAL A 213 -3.80 1.44 -22.74
C VAL A 213 -4.39 1.31 -24.14
N LYS A 214 -5.52 0.61 -24.29
CA LYS A 214 -6.21 0.44 -25.56
C LYS A 214 -6.65 1.80 -26.15
N ARG A 215 -7.20 2.68 -25.33
CA ARG A 215 -7.59 4.03 -25.73
C ARG A 215 -6.39 4.84 -26.22
N LEU A 216 -5.28 4.80 -25.50
CA LEU A 216 -4.05 5.52 -25.85
C LEU A 216 -3.50 5.06 -27.20
N LEU A 217 -3.39 3.75 -27.41
CA LEU A 217 -2.83 3.19 -28.64
C LEU A 217 -3.74 3.34 -29.86
N ALA A 218 -5.00 3.72 -29.66
CA ALA A 218 -5.93 4.14 -30.72
C ALA A 218 -5.86 5.64 -31.04
N THR A 219 -5.09 6.42 -30.28
CA THR A 219 -4.87 7.86 -30.49
C THR A 219 -3.45 8.14 -30.95
N LYS A 220 -3.07 9.41 -31.03
CA LYS A 220 -1.71 9.81 -31.42
C LYS A 220 -0.71 9.43 -30.31
N THR A 221 0.25 8.60 -30.63
CA THR A 221 1.40 8.23 -29.83
C THR A 221 2.66 8.99 -30.28
N THR A 222 3.69 9.02 -29.46
CA THR A 222 5.00 9.57 -29.81
C THR A 222 5.93 8.43 -30.22
N PRO A 223 6.41 8.38 -31.47
CA PRO A 223 7.39 7.40 -31.88
C PRO A 223 8.73 7.63 -31.17
N LEU A 224 9.41 6.54 -30.78
CA LEU A 224 10.74 6.58 -30.20
C LEU A 224 11.75 6.05 -31.20
N THR A 225 12.84 6.78 -31.41
CA THR A 225 13.87 6.44 -32.38
C THR A 225 15.16 6.05 -31.72
N GLY A 226 15.81 5.02 -32.26
CA GLY A 226 17.12 4.54 -31.78
C GLY A 226 17.08 3.83 -30.42
N PRO A 227 18.23 3.31 -29.98
CA PRO A 227 18.35 2.71 -28.67
C PRO A 227 18.38 3.79 -27.57
N PRO A 228 17.92 3.48 -26.34
CA PRO A 228 18.02 4.43 -25.25
C PRO A 228 19.47 4.67 -24.84
N ALA A 229 19.81 5.93 -24.59
CA ALA A 229 21.02 6.29 -23.86
C ALA A 229 20.84 5.92 -22.38
N VAL A 230 21.78 5.15 -21.84
CA VAL A 230 21.70 4.61 -20.47
C VAL A 230 22.68 5.31 -19.55
N SER A 231 22.20 5.83 -18.44
CA SER A 231 23.01 6.42 -17.39
C SER A 231 22.55 5.93 -16.02
N GLY A 232 23.42 6.04 -15.04
CA GLY A 232 23.08 5.67 -13.68
C GLY A 232 24.24 5.86 -12.73
N LYS A 233 23.91 6.07 -11.47
CA LYS A 233 24.90 6.20 -10.40
C LYS A 233 24.35 5.68 -9.08
N HIS A 234 25.25 5.43 -8.13
CA HIS A 234 24.91 5.21 -6.73
C HIS A 234 25.13 6.51 -5.97
N ILE A 235 24.16 6.85 -5.15
CA ILE A 235 24.23 7.98 -4.22
C ILE A 235 24.13 7.49 -2.77
N GLN A 236 24.55 8.32 -1.83
CA GLN A 236 24.43 8.02 -0.41
C GLN A 236 23.25 8.78 0.16
N LEU A 237 22.20 8.06 0.58
CA LEU A 237 21.05 8.66 1.24
C LEU A 237 21.35 8.82 2.74
N PRO A 238 21.32 10.05 3.28
CA PRO A 238 21.69 10.32 4.66
C PRO A 238 20.61 9.80 5.62
N LEU A 239 21.07 9.17 6.70
CA LEU A 239 20.26 8.84 7.87
C LEU A 239 20.55 9.86 8.98
N ILE A 240 19.63 10.02 9.93
CA ILE A 240 19.95 10.69 11.19
C ILE A 240 21.07 9.93 11.93
N LYS A 241 21.73 10.63 12.85
CA LYS A 241 22.84 10.00 13.61
C LYS A 241 22.40 8.64 14.20
N PRO A 242 23.14 7.56 13.91
CA PRO A 242 22.85 6.25 14.48
C PRO A 242 22.86 6.25 16.00
N GLN A 243 22.01 5.42 16.59
CA GLN A 243 21.94 5.25 18.03
C GLN A 243 23.20 4.56 18.57
N PRO A 244 23.65 4.90 19.78
CA PRO A 244 24.83 4.30 20.41
C PRO A 244 24.56 2.84 20.80
N ARG A 245 25.64 2.07 21.06
CA ARG A 245 25.60 0.65 21.48
C ARG A 245 24.61 0.40 22.61
N VAL A 246 24.61 1.25 23.64
CA VAL A 246 23.76 1.09 24.83
C VAL A 246 22.26 1.10 24.46
N HIS A 247 21.87 1.84 23.44
CA HIS A 247 20.49 1.83 22.93
C HIS A 247 20.11 0.45 22.39
N TRP A 248 20.98 -0.16 21.59
CA TRP A 248 20.72 -1.46 20.99
C TRP A 248 20.75 -2.59 22.04
N GLU A 249 21.64 -2.52 23.01
CA GLU A 249 21.68 -3.46 24.15
C GLU A 249 20.39 -3.38 24.98
N ALA A 250 19.85 -2.18 25.20
CA ALA A 250 18.57 -2.02 25.87
C ALA A 250 17.40 -2.66 25.09
N GLN A 251 17.42 -2.56 23.75
CA GLN A 251 16.39 -3.16 22.88
C GLN A 251 16.43 -4.70 22.87
N LEU A 252 17.54 -5.33 23.26
CA LEU A 252 17.61 -6.80 23.43
C LEU A 252 16.73 -7.32 24.55
N ARG A 253 16.34 -6.49 25.51
CA ARG A 253 15.43 -6.87 26.60
C ARG A 253 13.98 -7.06 26.11
N GLY A 254 13.64 -6.50 24.96
CA GLY A 254 12.33 -6.61 24.32
C GLY A 254 12.20 -7.86 23.46
N SER A 255 11.17 -7.89 22.65
CA SER A 255 10.89 -8.97 21.70
C SER A 255 10.49 -8.40 20.33
N GLY A 256 10.24 -9.28 19.37
CA GLY A 256 9.74 -8.87 18.05
C GLY A 256 10.80 -8.21 17.16
N TRP A 257 10.38 -7.32 16.29
CA TRP A 257 11.22 -6.77 15.21
C TRP A 257 12.32 -5.85 15.73
N HIS A 258 12.06 -5.02 16.76
CA HIS A 258 13.08 -4.16 17.37
C HIS A 258 14.21 -4.97 18.02
N HIS A 259 13.88 -6.07 18.68
CA HIS A 259 14.87 -7.01 19.20
C HIS A 259 15.75 -7.61 18.07
N GLN A 260 15.13 -8.00 16.95
CA GLN A 260 15.90 -8.54 15.81
C GLN A 260 16.76 -7.46 15.14
N LEU A 261 16.25 -6.23 15.02
CA LEU A 261 17.04 -5.10 14.55
C LEU A 261 18.22 -4.83 15.46
N ALA A 262 18.01 -4.83 16.79
CA ALA A 262 19.09 -4.63 17.76
C ALA A 262 20.19 -5.69 17.63
N LYS A 263 19.83 -6.96 17.45
CA LYS A 263 20.82 -8.03 17.14
C LYS A 263 21.64 -7.72 15.90
N ALA A 264 20.98 -7.27 14.82
CA ALA A 264 21.66 -6.93 13.57
C ALA A 264 22.59 -5.72 13.74
N MET A 265 22.16 -4.70 14.50
CA MET A 265 22.98 -3.51 14.74
C MET A 265 24.18 -3.79 15.63
N LEU A 266 24.01 -4.58 16.67
CA LEU A 266 25.12 -5.00 17.54
C LEU A 266 26.13 -5.86 16.77
N ALA A 267 25.65 -6.80 15.95
CA ALA A 267 26.53 -7.59 15.09
C ALA A 267 27.34 -6.72 14.11
N LYS A 268 26.75 -5.65 13.56
CA LYS A 268 27.49 -4.66 12.74
C LYS A 268 28.54 -3.91 13.55
N LEU A 269 28.17 -3.43 14.74
CA LEU A 269 29.10 -2.77 15.66
C LEU A 269 30.29 -3.67 16.03
N ASP A 270 30.02 -4.94 16.30
CA ASP A 270 31.05 -5.91 16.65
C ASP A 270 31.99 -6.22 15.47
N ALA A 271 31.43 -6.28 14.25
CA ALA A 271 32.19 -6.59 13.04
C ALA A 271 33.00 -5.41 12.49
N THR A 272 32.49 -4.18 12.59
CA THR A 272 33.05 -3.01 11.88
C THR A 272 33.31 -1.80 12.77
N GLY A 273 32.95 -1.84 14.05
CA GLY A 273 33.09 -0.73 14.99
C GLY A 273 32.06 0.40 14.80
N SER A 274 31.23 0.33 13.76
CA SER A 274 30.28 1.40 13.45
C SER A 274 28.99 0.90 12.80
N ILE A 275 27.93 1.72 12.92
CA ILE A 275 26.68 1.53 12.18
C ILE A 275 26.67 2.53 11.03
N PRO A 276 26.37 2.13 9.78
CA PRO A 276 26.30 3.06 8.66
C PRO A 276 25.26 4.17 8.89
N ALA A 277 25.67 5.41 8.64
CA ALA A 277 24.81 6.60 8.70
C ALA A 277 24.22 6.96 7.33
N GLN A 278 24.39 6.11 6.36
CA GLN A 278 23.97 6.33 4.98
C GLN A 278 23.52 5.02 4.34
N VAL A 279 22.63 5.14 3.36
CA VAL A 279 22.15 4.02 2.55
C VAL A 279 22.66 4.20 1.12
N ASN A 280 23.38 3.19 0.60
CA ASN A 280 23.79 3.18 -0.80
C ASN A 280 22.58 2.96 -1.69
N TYR A 281 22.32 3.87 -2.61
CA TYR A 281 21.07 3.94 -3.36
C TYR A 281 21.31 4.08 -4.86
N PRO A 282 20.88 3.13 -5.69
CA PRO A 282 21.01 3.20 -7.14
C PRO A 282 19.92 4.10 -7.74
N VAL A 283 20.33 4.96 -8.68
CA VAL A 283 19.44 5.70 -9.57
C VAL A 283 19.85 5.40 -11.00
N SER A 284 18.88 5.00 -11.84
CA SER A 284 19.12 4.73 -13.25
C SER A 284 18.17 5.54 -14.13
N VAL A 285 18.65 5.98 -15.28
CA VAL A 285 17.89 6.75 -16.26
C VAL A 285 18.18 6.22 -17.65
N TRP A 286 17.11 5.98 -18.42
CA TRP A 286 17.18 5.66 -19.85
C TRP A 286 16.51 6.77 -20.63
N LYS A 287 17.16 7.27 -21.68
CA LYS A 287 16.64 8.36 -22.52
C LYS A 287 16.53 7.92 -23.97
N PHE A 288 15.37 8.07 -24.55
CA PHE A 288 15.13 7.95 -25.99
C PHE A 288 15.18 9.36 -26.59
N GLY A 289 16.38 9.79 -27.02
CA GLY A 289 16.59 11.16 -27.47
C GLY A 289 16.07 12.18 -26.49
N ASP A 290 15.29 13.12 -27.01
CA ASP A 290 14.57 14.14 -26.23
C ASP A 290 13.08 13.82 -26.05
N ASP A 291 12.62 12.63 -26.52
CA ASP A 291 11.22 12.28 -26.52
C ASP A 291 10.74 11.62 -25.22
N LEU A 292 11.63 10.90 -24.52
CA LEU A 292 11.27 10.22 -23.27
C LEU A 292 12.48 10.01 -22.36
N ALA A 293 12.37 10.42 -21.10
CA ALA A 293 13.26 10.04 -20.01
C ALA A 293 12.56 9.07 -19.05
N MET A 294 13.12 7.87 -18.91
CA MET A 294 12.64 6.83 -17.98
C MET A 294 13.55 6.79 -16.76
N VAL A 295 13.00 7.08 -15.60
CA VAL A 295 13.69 7.10 -14.30
C VAL A 295 13.36 5.83 -13.54
N PHE A 296 14.37 5.16 -12.98
CA PHE A 296 14.21 3.95 -12.17
C PHE A 296 14.80 4.19 -10.78
N LEU A 297 13.95 4.15 -9.78
CA LEU A 297 14.26 4.38 -8.38
C LEU A 297 14.13 3.07 -7.59
N ALA A 298 15.04 2.86 -6.65
CA ALA A 298 15.03 1.69 -5.79
C ALA A 298 14.10 1.87 -4.58
N GLY A 299 13.60 0.76 -4.05
CA GLY A 299 12.79 0.75 -2.83
C GLY A 299 11.37 1.25 -3.00
N GLU A 300 10.71 1.41 -1.87
CA GLU A 300 9.34 1.89 -1.75
C GLU A 300 9.33 3.42 -1.69
N VAL A 301 9.30 4.05 -2.86
CA VAL A 301 9.38 5.50 -3.02
C VAL A 301 8.01 6.14 -2.88
N VAL A 302 7.86 7.11 -1.98
CA VAL A 302 6.59 7.84 -1.78
C VAL A 302 6.28 8.75 -2.96
N VAL A 303 5.00 9.08 -3.14
CA VAL A 303 4.49 9.81 -4.30
C VAL A 303 5.06 11.21 -4.47
N ASP A 304 5.54 11.83 -3.41
CA ASP A 304 6.12 13.18 -3.46
C ASP A 304 7.28 13.30 -4.45
N TYR A 305 8.05 12.23 -4.65
CA TYR A 305 9.13 12.21 -5.64
C TYR A 305 8.60 12.37 -7.07
N SER A 306 7.54 11.63 -7.40
CA SER A 306 6.86 11.80 -8.70
C SER A 306 6.28 13.21 -8.83
N VAL A 307 5.55 13.68 -7.82
CA VAL A 307 4.96 15.03 -7.82
C VAL A 307 6.02 16.11 -7.99
N ARG A 308 7.16 16.00 -7.28
CA ARG A 308 8.23 16.98 -7.35
C ARG A 308 8.97 16.92 -8.69
N LEU A 309 9.34 15.73 -9.16
CA LEU A 309 10.02 15.57 -10.46
C LEU A 309 9.13 16.07 -11.60
N ASN A 310 7.84 15.79 -11.58
CA ASN A 310 6.89 16.30 -12.56
C ASN A 310 6.63 17.82 -12.50
N ARG A 311 7.06 18.49 -11.44
CA ARG A 311 7.04 19.95 -11.33
C ARG A 311 8.34 20.61 -11.77
N GLU A 312 9.46 19.91 -11.58
CA GLU A 312 10.80 20.45 -11.85
C GLU A 312 11.32 20.03 -13.23
N LEU A 313 10.75 18.98 -13.83
CA LEU A 313 11.08 18.44 -15.14
C LEU A 313 9.86 18.46 -16.06
N ASP A 314 10.08 18.29 -17.36
CA ASP A 314 9.01 18.18 -18.36
C ASP A 314 8.24 16.85 -18.20
N TRP A 315 7.21 16.90 -17.40
CA TRP A 315 6.36 15.76 -17.08
C TRP A 315 5.70 15.11 -18.30
N THR A 316 5.57 15.83 -19.42
CA THR A 316 4.99 15.30 -20.67
C THR A 316 5.93 14.33 -21.38
N ARG A 317 7.19 14.22 -20.95
CA ARG A 317 8.23 13.35 -21.50
C ARG A 317 8.95 12.55 -20.39
N LEU A 318 8.27 12.34 -19.24
CA LEU A 318 8.88 11.72 -18.07
C LEU A 318 8.11 10.46 -17.66
N TRP A 319 8.86 9.37 -17.43
CA TRP A 319 8.39 8.11 -16.89
C TRP A 319 9.14 7.81 -15.59
N ILE A 320 8.45 7.58 -14.48
CA ILE A 320 9.09 7.34 -13.19
C ILE A 320 8.62 5.99 -12.64
N SER A 321 9.55 5.04 -12.52
CA SER A 321 9.33 3.74 -11.87
C SER A 321 10.04 3.68 -10.52
N ALA A 322 9.45 3.01 -9.57
CA ALA A 322 10.03 2.64 -8.29
C ALA A 322 10.19 1.10 -8.19
N TRP A 323 10.53 0.57 -7.03
CA TRP A 323 10.80 -0.86 -6.82
C TRP A 323 11.77 -1.46 -7.83
N ALA A 324 12.72 -0.66 -8.32
CA ALA A 324 13.67 -1.06 -9.35
C ALA A 324 15.06 -1.30 -8.78
N ASN A 325 15.69 -2.41 -9.17
CA ASN A 325 17.08 -2.79 -8.94
C ASN A 325 17.49 -3.11 -7.50
N ASP A 326 16.84 -2.56 -6.48
CA ASP A 326 17.09 -2.83 -5.06
C ASP A 326 15.86 -2.53 -4.19
N MET A 327 15.88 -3.05 -2.96
CA MET A 327 14.86 -2.84 -1.94
C MET A 327 15.48 -2.43 -0.60
N PRO A 328 16.02 -1.21 -0.50
CA PRO A 328 16.59 -0.72 0.75
C PRO A 328 15.53 -0.36 1.81
N GLY A 329 14.27 -0.32 1.46
CA GLY A 329 13.12 0.03 2.29
C GLY A 329 12.29 1.16 1.71
N TYR A 330 11.51 1.80 2.57
CA TYR A 330 10.77 3.00 2.20
C TYR A 330 11.70 4.19 2.02
N ILE A 331 11.44 4.98 0.98
CA ILE A 331 12.17 6.23 0.69
C ILE A 331 11.20 7.40 0.93
N PRO A 332 11.18 7.94 2.16
CA PRO A 332 10.26 9.01 2.53
C PRO A 332 10.68 10.35 1.96
N SER A 333 9.72 11.23 1.74
CA SER A 333 9.93 12.64 1.42
C SER A 333 10.09 13.47 2.69
N ARG A 334 10.45 14.73 2.51
CA ARG A 334 10.49 15.72 3.60
C ARG A 334 9.13 15.89 4.27
N ARG A 335 8.05 15.89 3.48
CA ARG A 335 6.66 15.92 3.98
C ARG A 335 6.37 14.70 4.83
N VAL A 336 6.60 13.50 4.30
CA VAL A 336 6.35 12.24 4.99
C VAL A 336 7.17 12.13 6.28
N LEU A 337 8.42 12.58 6.26
CA LEU A 337 9.25 12.67 7.46
C LEU A 337 8.67 13.65 8.49
N ALA A 338 8.16 14.80 8.08
CA ALA A 338 7.53 15.76 8.99
C ALA A 338 6.22 15.22 9.59
N GLU A 339 5.42 14.51 8.82
CA GLU A 339 4.19 13.86 9.28
C GLU A 339 4.47 12.66 10.21
N GLY A 340 5.61 11.98 10.03
CA GLY A 340 5.97 10.75 10.76
C GLY A 340 5.21 9.52 10.27
N GLY A 341 5.19 8.47 11.07
CA GLY A 341 4.39 7.27 10.86
C GLY A 341 5.08 6.18 10.04
N TYR A 342 4.26 5.34 9.40
CA TYR A 342 4.71 4.07 8.85
C TYR A 342 5.85 4.22 7.84
N GLU A 343 5.68 5.00 6.78
CA GLU A 343 6.66 5.16 5.71
C GLU A 343 7.90 5.96 6.15
N ALA A 344 7.76 6.82 7.19
CA ALA A 344 8.85 7.63 7.71
C ALA A 344 9.74 6.88 8.71
N ASP A 345 9.13 6.07 9.57
CA ASP A 345 9.76 5.60 10.81
C ASP A 345 9.70 4.08 10.95
N PHE A 346 8.50 3.54 11.13
CA PHE A 346 8.32 2.17 11.60
C PHE A 346 8.75 1.12 10.56
N SER A 347 8.44 1.32 9.29
CA SER A 347 8.78 0.37 8.23
C SER A 347 10.28 0.18 8.03
N GLN A 348 11.09 1.16 8.45
CA GLN A 348 12.54 1.11 8.33
C GLN A 348 13.14 -0.09 9.10
N VAL A 349 12.50 -0.49 10.18
CA VAL A 349 12.90 -1.66 10.98
C VAL A 349 12.91 -2.95 10.16
N TYR A 350 11.94 -3.13 9.26
CA TYR A 350 11.82 -4.33 8.43
C TYR A 350 13.03 -4.55 7.52
N TYR A 351 13.62 -3.46 7.05
CA TYR A 351 14.72 -3.42 6.08
C TYR A 351 16.09 -3.31 6.74
N GLU A 352 16.15 -3.51 8.07
CA GLU A 352 17.41 -3.44 8.83
C GLU A 352 18.07 -2.05 8.80
N GLN A 353 17.24 -0.99 8.65
CA GLN A 353 17.74 0.37 8.73
C GLN A 353 17.97 0.77 10.20
N PRO A 354 19.11 1.40 10.52
CA PRO A 354 19.47 1.74 11.91
C PRO A 354 18.72 2.96 12.44
N GLY A 355 17.97 3.65 11.62
CA GLY A 355 17.28 4.85 11.99
C GLY A 355 16.53 5.49 10.83
N ARG A 356 16.00 6.64 11.12
CA ARG A 356 15.23 7.48 10.23
C ARG A 356 16.13 8.15 9.18
N TYR A 357 15.60 8.39 7.99
CA TYR A 357 16.27 9.25 7.01
C TYR A 357 16.36 10.70 7.48
N ASP A 358 17.46 11.38 7.12
CA ASP A 358 17.59 12.84 7.20
C ASP A 358 16.67 13.48 6.15
N PRO A 359 16.01 14.62 6.41
CA PRO A 359 15.16 15.32 5.43
C PRO A 359 15.86 15.67 4.11
N LYS A 360 17.18 15.67 4.06
CA LYS A 360 17.99 15.85 2.84
C LYS A 360 17.87 14.67 1.86
N VAL A 361 17.29 13.55 2.26
CA VAL A 361 17.08 12.36 1.41
C VAL A 361 16.35 12.71 0.12
N GLU A 362 15.33 13.56 0.21
CA GLU A 362 14.53 13.95 -0.95
C GLU A 362 15.36 14.75 -1.97
N ASP A 363 16.13 15.75 -1.51
CA ASP A 363 17.00 16.51 -2.39
C ASP A 363 18.11 15.65 -3.00
N ALA A 364 18.66 14.70 -2.25
CA ALA A 364 19.69 13.79 -2.76
C ALA A 364 19.19 12.97 -3.95
N VAL A 365 17.99 12.40 -3.86
CA VAL A 365 17.38 11.62 -4.96
C VAL A 365 17.01 12.52 -6.13
N VAL A 366 16.28 13.61 -5.88
CA VAL A 366 15.81 14.53 -6.92
C VAL A 366 16.97 15.14 -7.71
N ASN A 367 18.02 15.60 -7.02
CA ASN A 367 19.19 16.17 -7.69
C ASN A 367 19.92 15.12 -8.53
N ALA A 368 20.04 13.87 -8.05
CA ALA A 368 20.64 12.79 -8.82
C ALA A 368 19.83 12.47 -10.10
N VAL A 369 18.51 12.47 -10.01
CA VAL A 369 17.63 12.29 -11.18
C VAL A 369 17.83 13.44 -12.17
N LYS A 370 17.77 14.70 -11.71
CA LYS A 370 17.94 15.89 -12.57
C LYS A 370 19.27 15.90 -13.28
N GLU A 371 20.36 15.54 -12.60
CA GLU A 371 21.69 15.42 -13.18
C GLU A 371 21.73 14.36 -14.29
N LEU A 372 21.15 13.17 -14.07
CA LEU A 372 21.14 12.08 -15.03
C LEU A 372 20.22 12.34 -16.23
N VAL A 373 19.08 12.94 -16.00
CA VAL A 373 18.10 13.31 -17.03
C VAL A 373 18.64 14.44 -17.90
N GLY A 374 19.27 15.45 -17.28
CA GLY A 374 19.90 16.59 -17.95
C GLY A 374 18.92 17.71 -18.29
N ARG A 375 19.49 18.86 -18.71
CA ARG A 375 18.75 20.11 -18.92
C ARG A 375 17.70 20.06 -20.02
N THR A 376 17.83 19.18 -21.00
CA THR A 376 16.86 19.02 -22.09
C THR A 376 15.46 18.68 -21.60
N PHE A 377 15.36 18.07 -20.40
CA PHE A 377 14.11 17.69 -19.77
C PHE A 377 13.69 18.64 -18.64
N GLU A 378 14.32 19.78 -18.47
CA GLU A 378 13.83 20.80 -17.55
C GLU A 378 12.50 21.37 -18.04
N MET A 379 11.63 21.78 -17.11
CA MET A 379 10.37 22.41 -17.44
C MET A 379 10.64 23.78 -18.11
N LEU A 380 10.02 23.98 -19.26
CA LEU A 380 10.16 25.24 -20.00
C LEU A 380 9.34 26.36 -19.34
N PRO A 381 9.81 27.62 -19.41
CA PRO A 381 9.03 28.77 -18.96
C PRO A 381 7.65 28.80 -19.65
N GLY A 382 6.58 28.94 -18.85
CA GLY A 382 5.20 28.95 -19.35
C GLY A 382 4.57 27.59 -19.63
N GLN A 383 5.32 26.49 -19.50
CA GLN A 383 4.77 25.15 -19.59
C GLN A 383 3.81 24.89 -18.42
N LYS A 384 2.65 24.26 -18.72
CA LYS A 384 1.69 23.87 -17.67
C LYS A 384 2.31 22.85 -16.73
N THR A 385 2.17 23.08 -15.43
CA THR A 385 2.57 22.10 -14.42
C THR A 385 1.75 20.83 -14.54
N ALA A 386 2.32 19.71 -14.11
CA ALA A 386 1.58 18.44 -14.01
C ALA A 386 0.29 18.62 -13.20
N PRO A 387 -0.83 18.07 -13.65
CA PRO A 387 -2.07 18.17 -12.90
C PRO A 387 -1.89 17.50 -11.54
N PHE A 388 -2.32 18.20 -10.48
CA PHE A 388 -2.42 17.59 -9.17
C PHE A 388 -3.63 16.65 -9.15
N HIS A 389 -3.39 15.38 -8.91
CA HIS A 389 -4.45 14.38 -8.86
C HIS A 389 -4.90 14.18 -7.41
N THR A 390 -6.19 14.25 -7.19
CA THR A 390 -6.86 13.86 -5.95
C THR A 390 -7.79 12.69 -6.22
N LEU A 391 -8.12 11.91 -5.21
CA LEU A 391 -9.14 10.88 -5.36
C LEU A 391 -10.46 11.48 -5.84
N PRO A 392 -11.11 10.89 -6.86
CA PRO A 392 -12.48 11.24 -7.17
C PRO A 392 -13.36 11.04 -5.93
N SER A 393 -14.29 11.96 -5.70
CA SER A 393 -15.31 11.78 -4.69
C SER A 393 -16.16 10.56 -5.07
N GLY A 394 -16.07 9.45 -4.40
CA GLY A 394 -16.76 8.22 -4.74
C GLY A 394 -16.71 7.16 -3.65
N GLU A 395 -17.20 5.99 -3.97
CA GLU A 395 -17.46 4.85 -3.07
C GLU A 395 -16.27 4.40 -2.21
N ALA A 396 -15.05 4.59 -2.68
CA ALA A 396 -13.82 4.25 -1.97
C ALA A 396 -13.63 4.96 -0.65
N ASP A 397 -14.19 6.12 -0.56
CA ASP A 397 -14.08 6.98 0.59
C ASP A 397 -15.05 6.63 1.73
N THR A 398 -16.05 5.79 1.47
CA THR A 398 -17.11 5.56 2.46
C THR A 398 -16.58 4.91 3.73
N PHE A 399 -15.68 3.93 3.60
CA PHE A 399 -15.07 3.26 4.74
C PHE A 399 -14.19 4.22 5.55
N ASN A 400 -13.31 4.96 4.88
CA ASN A 400 -12.41 5.91 5.55
C ASN A 400 -13.14 7.12 6.10
N ARG A 401 -14.21 7.54 5.45
CA ARG A 401 -15.06 8.62 5.96
C ARG A 401 -15.80 8.22 7.22
N VAL A 402 -16.22 6.98 7.34
CA VAL A 402 -16.86 6.51 8.58
C VAL A 402 -15.83 6.21 9.67
N ALA A 403 -14.65 5.70 9.34
CA ALA A 403 -13.55 5.58 10.28
C ALA A 403 -13.06 6.96 10.78
N LYS A 404 -12.96 7.95 9.88
CA LYS A 404 -12.68 9.35 10.20
C LYS A 404 -13.83 10.04 10.93
N TRP A 405 -15.04 9.67 10.62
CA TRP A 405 -16.21 10.21 11.23
C TRP A 405 -16.32 9.86 12.72
N ALA A 406 -15.92 8.68 13.14
CA ALA A 406 -15.71 8.38 14.54
C ALA A 406 -14.69 9.32 15.22
N ALA A 407 -13.87 10.03 14.44
CA ALA A 407 -12.86 10.99 14.89
C ALA A 407 -13.12 12.43 14.41
N ALA A 408 -14.16 12.72 13.62
CA ALA A 408 -14.33 13.99 12.92
C ALA A 408 -14.80 15.11 13.82
N LYS A 409 -14.11 16.22 13.71
CA LYS A 409 -14.53 17.54 14.19
C LYS A 409 -15.14 18.42 13.08
N ASN A 410 -15.37 17.85 11.89
CA ASN A 410 -15.77 18.62 10.71
C ASN A 410 -17.18 18.26 10.24
N SER A 411 -18.09 19.22 10.33
CA SER A 411 -19.51 19.08 10.03
C SER A 411 -19.83 18.70 8.58
N GLU A 412 -18.99 19.04 7.59
CA GLU A 412 -19.24 18.70 6.17
C GLU A 412 -18.97 17.22 5.86
N GLU A 413 -17.89 16.65 6.41
CA GLU A 413 -17.61 15.21 6.25
C GLU A 413 -18.64 14.36 6.99
N GLU A 414 -19.09 14.78 8.17
CA GLU A 414 -20.20 14.15 8.88
C GLU A 414 -21.48 14.12 8.05
N MET A 415 -21.83 15.24 7.42
CA MET A 415 -23.04 15.34 6.62
C MET A 415 -23.02 14.42 5.39
N MET A 416 -21.88 14.27 4.70
CA MET A 416 -21.78 13.39 3.53
C MET A 416 -21.87 11.92 3.91
N VAL A 417 -21.27 11.51 5.03
CA VAL A 417 -21.38 10.14 5.53
C VAL A 417 -22.81 9.85 6.01
N LEU A 418 -23.42 10.79 6.73
CA LEU A 418 -24.82 10.70 7.16
C LEU A 418 -25.78 10.57 5.97
N GLN A 419 -25.55 11.30 4.88
CA GLN A 419 -26.38 11.17 3.68
C GLN A 419 -26.28 9.76 3.07
N LYS A 420 -25.09 9.17 3.01
CA LYS A 420 -24.92 7.82 2.46
C LYS A 420 -25.41 6.73 3.41
N VAL A 421 -25.24 6.90 4.69
CA VAL A 421 -25.81 6.03 5.71
C VAL A 421 -27.35 6.10 5.71
N ARG A 422 -27.93 7.28 5.53
CA ARG A 422 -29.39 7.46 5.39
C ARG A 422 -29.98 6.84 4.12
N GLN A 423 -29.21 6.72 3.05
CA GLN A 423 -29.63 5.98 1.85
C GLN A 423 -29.72 4.48 2.12
N LEU A 424 -28.81 3.93 2.94
CA LEU A 424 -28.78 2.51 3.29
C LEU A 424 -29.76 2.18 4.42
N ILE A 425 -29.78 3.01 5.45
CA ILE A 425 -30.65 2.87 6.64
C ILE A 425 -31.20 4.24 7.02
N PRO A 426 -32.44 4.56 6.62
CA PRO A 426 -33.08 5.81 6.99
C PRO A 426 -33.09 5.99 8.52
N ASN A 427 -32.69 7.16 8.97
CA ASN A 427 -32.63 7.57 10.38
C ASN A 427 -31.49 7.01 11.25
N ALA A 428 -30.45 6.40 10.64
CA ALA A 428 -29.24 6.05 11.38
C ALA A 428 -28.50 7.31 11.87
N VAL A 429 -28.09 7.30 13.13
CA VAL A 429 -27.32 8.36 13.77
C VAL A 429 -25.95 7.78 14.16
N PRO A 430 -24.88 8.55 14.01
CA PRO A 430 -23.56 8.11 14.44
C PRO A 430 -23.48 7.81 15.93
N ALA A 431 -22.87 6.69 16.29
CA ALA A 431 -22.64 6.31 17.68
C ALA A 431 -21.21 6.67 18.09
N ILE A 432 -20.94 7.96 18.22
CA ILE A 432 -19.70 8.41 18.84
C ILE A 432 -19.94 8.48 20.34
N GLY A 433 -19.52 7.43 21.06
CA GLY A 433 -19.67 7.36 22.50
C GLY A 433 -18.34 7.47 23.25
N ARG A 434 -18.39 7.70 24.54
CA ARG A 434 -17.23 7.63 25.42
C ARG A 434 -16.94 6.18 25.78
N MET A 435 -15.69 5.74 25.58
CA MET A 435 -15.23 4.44 26.08
C MET A 435 -15.31 4.40 27.59
N LEU A 436 -15.89 3.34 28.11
CA LEU A 436 -15.93 3.01 29.53
C LEU A 436 -14.79 2.06 29.88
N PRO A 437 -14.42 1.91 31.15
CA PRO A 437 -13.50 0.87 31.58
C PRO A 437 -13.94 -0.50 31.04
N SER A 438 -13.03 -1.22 30.48
CA SER A 438 -13.25 -2.48 29.78
C SER A 438 -12.11 -3.44 30.13
N ASP A 439 -12.40 -4.72 30.13
CA ASP A 439 -11.43 -5.82 30.23
C ASP A 439 -10.78 -6.18 28.89
N ALA A 440 -11.15 -5.49 27.83
CA ALA A 440 -10.47 -5.59 26.55
C ALA A 440 -9.07 -4.95 26.60
N GLU A 441 -8.17 -5.50 25.81
CA GLU A 441 -6.85 -4.91 25.67
C GLU A 441 -6.92 -3.58 24.94
N GLN A 442 -6.33 -2.56 25.56
CA GLN A 442 -6.00 -1.32 24.88
C GLN A 442 -4.55 -1.43 24.44
N THR A 443 -4.30 -1.34 23.14
CA THR A 443 -2.94 -1.36 22.68
C THR A 443 -2.65 -0.20 21.76
N GLU A 444 -1.45 0.33 21.95
CA GLU A 444 -0.83 1.31 21.06
C GLU A 444 -0.21 0.65 19.82
N TRP A 445 -0.47 -0.64 19.60
CA TRP A 445 0.19 -1.45 18.59
C TRP A 445 0.09 -0.90 17.17
N PHE A 446 -0.95 -0.13 16.88
CA PHE A 446 -1.13 0.56 15.60
C PHE A 446 -0.91 2.07 15.69
N ASN A 447 -0.40 2.56 16.80
CA ASN A 447 -0.11 3.96 16.99
C ASN A 447 1.32 4.29 16.60
N PHE A 448 1.61 4.23 15.31
CA PHE A 448 2.93 4.56 14.80
C PHE A 448 3.23 6.06 14.77
N ALA A 449 2.21 6.89 14.97
CA ALA A 449 2.32 8.34 14.91
C ALA A 449 2.17 9.03 16.28
N GLY A 450 2.14 8.26 17.37
CA GLY A 450 1.84 8.84 18.70
C GLY A 450 0.37 9.22 18.86
N ASP A 451 -0.10 9.14 20.02
CA ASP A 451 -1.22 9.73 20.75
C ASP A 451 -2.67 9.69 20.24
N HIS A 452 -3.01 9.41 18.99
CA HIS A 452 -4.34 9.84 18.53
C HIS A 452 -5.29 8.76 18.05
N VAL A 453 -4.85 7.51 17.92
CA VAL A 453 -5.75 6.41 17.55
C VAL A 453 -5.59 5.26 18.54
N ARG A 454 -6.32 5.34 19.62
CA ARG A 454 -6.48 4.18 20.51
C ARG A 454 -7.44 3.21 19.83
N ARG A 455 -6.92 2.05 19.44
CA ARG A 455 -7.75 0.91 19.08
C ARG A 455 -7.96 0.05 20.31
N VAL A 456 -9.19 -0.32 20.53
CA VAL A 456 -9.57 -1.25 21.58
C VAL A 456 -9.98 -2.54 20.92
N PHE A 457 -9.46 -3.68 21.36
CA PHE A 457 -9.81 -4.96 20.81
C PHE A 457 -9.97 -6.05 21.86
N ILE A 458 -10.73 -7.06 21.49
CA ILE A 458 -10.93 -8.27 22.27
C ILE A 458 -10.08 -9.37 21.63
N ARG A 459 -9.23 -10.03 22.43
CA ARG A 459 -8.56 -11.23 21.96
C ARG A 459 -9.53 -12.39 21.87
N GLN A 460 -9.52 -13.10 20.77
CA GLN A 460 -10.40 -14.25 20.51
C GLN A 460 -10.34 -15.31 21.61
N LYS A 461 -9.16 -15.56 22.16
CA LYS A 461 -8.95 -16.56 23.23
C LYS A 461 -9.48 -16.14 24.60
N ALA A 462 -9.93 -14.92 24.77
CA ALA A 462 -10.38 -14.38 26.04
C ALA A 462 -11.91 -14.34 26.07
N LYS A 463 -12.54 -15.51 26.27
CA LYS A 463 -13.99 -15.61 26.49
C LYS A 463 -14.41 -14.72 27.64
N GLY A 464 -15.46 -13.92 27.40
CA GLY A 464 -16.00 -12.99 28.39
C GLY A 464 -15.39 -11.58 28.34
N THR A 465 -14.23 -11.40 27.69
CA THR A 465 -13.63 -10.08 27.52
C THR A 465 -14.58 -9.13 26.82
N THR A 466 -14.72 -7.91 27.34
CA THR A 466 -15.79 -7.00 26.98
C THR A 466 -15.26 -5.61 26.60
N LEU A 467 -15.72 -5.08 25.46
CA LEU A 467 -15.64 -3.68 25.10
C LEU A 467 -16.88 -2.96 25.62
N ARG A 468 -16.71 -1.82 26.28
CA ARG A 468 -17.83 -1.02 26.80
C ARG A 468 -17.71 0.43 26.36
N TRP A 469 -18.83 1.02 26.00
CA TRP A 469 -18.90 2.45 25.75
C TRP A 469 -20.28 3.02 26.12
N GLN A 470 -20.28 4.31 26.41
CA GLN A 470 -21.50 5.09 26.66
C GLN A 470 -21.85 5.84 25.38
N SER A 471 -23.07 5.69 24.90
CA SER A 471 -23.53 6.41 23.72
C SER A 471 -23.54 7.95 23.95
N PRO A 472 -23.54 8.76 22.89
CA PRO A 472 -23.95 10.14 23.00
C PRO A 472 -25.43 10.24 23.48
N LYS A 473 -25.89 11.46 23.77
CA LYS A 473 -27.30 11.71 24.04
C LYS A 473 -28.16 11.21 22.87
N LEU A 474 -29.07 10.31 23.14
CA LEU A 474 -29.89 9.66 22.13
C LEU A 474 -31.08 10.53 21.73
N VAL A 475 -31.31 10.57 20.41
CA VAL A 475 -32.46 11.24 19.81
C VAL A 475 -33.33 10.19 19.12
N LYS A 476 -34.57 10.07 19.57
CA LYS A 476 -35.55 9.18 18.93
C LYS A 476 -36.07 9.81 17.64
N ASN A 477 -36.25 9.00 16.60
CA ASN A 477 -36.96 9.46 15.42
C ASN A 477 -38.48 9.57 15.67
N ALA A 478 -39.25 10.01 14.68
CA ALA A 478 -40.72 10.14 14.77
C ALA A 478 -41.45 8.82 15.12
N LYS A 479 -40.81 7.66 14.92
CA LYS A 479 -41.34 6.34 15.28
C LYS A 479 -40.82 5.82 16.62
N GLY A 480 -40.16 6.66 17.41
CA GLY A 480 -39.58 6.27 18.70
C GLY A 480 -38.36 5.34 18.58
N LEU A 481 -37.81 5.16 17.39
CA LEU A 481 -36.65 4.34 17.14
C LEU A 481 -35.36 5.13 17.26
N ILE A 482 -34.29 4.46 17.72
CA ILE A 482 -32.95 4.99 17.76
C ILE A 482 -32.10 4.03 16.91
N THR A 483 -31.46 4.56 15.86
CA THR A 483 -30.49 3.79 15.07
C THR A 483 -29.09 4.40 15.22
N LEU A 484 -28.17 3.61 15.71
CA LEU A 484 -26.76 3.96 15.88
C LEU A 484 -25.94 3.29 14.80
N CYS A 485 -24.93 3.99 14.28
CA CYS A 485 -23.98 3.44 13.34
C CYS A 485 -22.58 3.44 13.94
N PHE A 486 -21.87 2.34 13.88
CA PHE A 486 -20.48 2.23 14.28
C PHE A 486 -19.70 1.32 13.34
N THR A 487 -18.38 1.39 13.41
CA THR A 487 -17.49 0.53 12.64
C THR A 487 -16.80 -0.48 13.53
N GLY A 488 -16.56 -1.64 13.01
CA GLY A 488 -15.82 -2.69 13.69
C GLY A 488 -15.35 -3.75 12.72
N GLY A 489 -14.47 -4.61 13.18
CA GLY A 489 -13.92 -5.67 12.37
C GLY A 489 -13.22 -6.73 13.20
N VAL A 490 -12.83 -7.79 12.53
CA VAL A 490 -12.02 -8.89 13.05
C VAL A 490 -10.67 -8.83 12.35
N GLY A 491 -9.60 -8.73 13.12
CA GLY A 491 -8.24 -8.62 12.60
C GLY A 491 -7.57 -9.96 12.34
N TRP A 492 -6.35 -9.90 11.88
CA TRP A 492 -5.53 -11.00 11.34
C TRP A 492 -5.49 -12.28 12.15
N GLU A 493 -5.48 -12.16 13.46
CA GLU A 493 -5.33 -13.32 14.35
C GLU A 493 -6.67 -14.02 14.60
N SER A 494 -7.76 -13.46 14.13
CA SER A 494 -9.12 -13.87 14.49
C SER A 494 -9.90 -14.47 13.33
N ALA A 495 -9.48 -14.26 12.09
CA ALA A 495 -10.17 -14.82 10.94
C ALA A 495 -9.66 -16.24 10.61
N PRO A 496 -10.51 -17.13 10.21
CA PRO A 496 -11.97 -17.08 10.04
C PRO A 496 -12.78 -17.63 11.23
N LYS A 497 -12.18 -17.70 12.42
CA LYS A 497 -12.66 -18.43 13.58
C LYS A 497 -13.06 -17.49 14.72
N THR A 498 -14.10 -16.72 14.54
CA THR A 498 -14.69 -16.00 15.66
C THR A 498 -15.81 -16.88 16.24
N GLY A 499 -15.72 -17.22 17.51
CA GLY A 499 -16.83 -17.83 18.25
C GLY A 499 -18.01 -16.89 18.47
N GLY A 500 -17.99 -15.73 17.77
CA GLY A 500 -19.04 -14.71 17.86
C GLY A 500 -18.93 -13.78 19.07
N PHE A 501 -19.94 -12.94 19.17
CA PHE A 501 -20.01 -11.88 20.18
C PHE A 501 -21.43 -11.78 20.75
N THR A 502 -21.54 -11.40 22.02
CA THR A 502 -22.79 -10.97 22.62
C THR A 502 -22.85 -9.44 22.67
N LEU A 503 -23.90 -8.87 22.11
CA LEU A 503 -24.24 -7.46 22.26
C LEU A 503 -25.04 -7.27 23.56
N LEU A 504 -24.59 -6.33 24.39
CA LEU A 504 -25.27 -5.93 25.63
C LEU A 504 -25.75 -4.50 25.51
N ILE A 505 -26.99 -4.25 25.93
CA ILE A 505 -27.61 -2.93 25.92
C ILE A 505 -28.13 -2.65 27.33
N GLY A 506 -27.66 -1.53 27.91
CA GLY A 506 -28.02 -1.18 29.29
C GLY A 506 -27.63 -2.23 30.34
N GLY A 507 -26.60 -3.03 30.04
CA GLY A 507 -26.13 -4.11 30.90
C GLY A 507 -26.80 -5.47 30.67
N GLY A 508 -27.93 -5.54 29.95
CA GLY A 508 -28.62 -6.79 29.59
C GLY A 508 -28.15 -7.36 28.24
N GLU A 509 -28.13 -8.68 28.10
CA GLU A 509 -27.83 -9.35 26.81
C GLU A 509 -28.98 -9.14 25.83
N ALA A 510 -28.69 -8.55 24.68
CA ALA A 510 -29.66 -8.26 23.65
C ALA A 510 -29.71 -9.32 22.55
N LEU A 511 -28.56 -9.64 21.96
CA LEU A 511 -28.43 -10.63 20.90
C LEU A 511 -26.99 -11.14 20.78
N GLN A 512 -26.82 -12.25 20.05
CA GLN A 512 -25.50 -12.74 19.63
C GLN A 512 -25.32 -12.48 18.14
N PHE A 513 -24.10 -12.16 17.74
CA PHE A 513 -23.73 -11.89 16.34
C PHE A 513 -22.31 -12.33 16.05
N ASP A 514 -21.97 -12.36 14.77
CA ASP A 514 -20.64 -12.68 14.27
C ASP A 514 -20.20 -11.66 13.22
N VAL A 515 -18.88 -11.51 13.03
CA VAL A 515 -18.30 -10.65 11.99
C VAL A 515 -17.85 -11.56 10.84
N THR A 516 -18.70 -11.67 9.85
CA THR A 516 -18.47 -12.52 8.67
C THR A 516 -18.09 -11.66 7.45
N ARG A 517 -17.79 -12.36 6.33
CA ARG A 517 -17.52 -11.69 5.04
C ARG A 517 -18.78 -11.30 4.27
N LYS A 518 -19.95 -11.59 4.83
CA LYS A 518 -21.25 -11.33 4.20
C LYS A 518 -22.06 -10.38 5.06
N ALA A 519 -22.88 -9.57 4.41
CA ALA A 519 -23.91 -8.82 5.09
C ALA A 519 -24.81 -9.75 5.88
N ASN A 520 -25.17 -9.36 7.07
CA ASN A 520 -26.04 -10.15 7.94
C ASN A 520 -26.93 -9.24 8.82
N ARG A 521 -27.99 -9.81 9.36
CA ARG A 521 -28.98 -9.16 10.20
C ARG A 521 -29.34 -10.05 11.36
N TRP A 522 -29.27 -9.52 12.57
CA TRP A 522 -29.67 -10.20 13.79
C TRP A 522 -30.75 -9.39 14.50
N VAL A 523 -31.72 -10.08 15.06
CA VAL A 523 -32.84 -9.47 15.79
C VAL A 523 -32.97 -10.15 17.14
N SER A 524 -33.11 -9.37 18.21
CA SER A 524 -33.37 -9.93 19.55
C SER A 524 -34.71 -10.66 19.61
N LYS A 525 -34.84 -11.62 20.53
CA LYS A 525 -36.07 -12.41 20.70
C LYS A 525 -37.31 -11.54 20.98
N ASP A 526 -37.13 -10.42 21.66
CA ASP A 526 -38.19 -9.45 21.98
C ASP A 526 -38.41 -8.41 20.86
N ILE A 527 -37.66 -8.52 19.74
CA ILE A 527 -37.73 -7.62 18.57
C ILE A 527 -37.42 -6.14 18.91
N LYS A 528 -36.79 -5.88 20.07
CA LYS A 528 -36.42 -4.52 20.48
C LYS A 528 -35.06 -4.08 20.02
N THR A 529 -34.21 -5.02 19.62
CA THR A 529 -32.86 -4.76 19.16
C THR A 529 -32.64 -5.44 17.82
N GLU A 530 -32.22 -4.67 16.85
CA GLU A 530 -31.82 -5.16 15.53
C GLU A 530 -30.40 -4.68 15.25
N LEU A 531 -29.55 -5.60 14.80
CA LEU A 531 -28.20 -5.31 14.37
C LEU A 531 -28.04 -5.73 12.90
N VAL A 532 -27.70 -4.78 12.03
CA VAL A 532 -27.37 -5.03 10.62
C VAL A 532 -25.89 -4.80 10.40
N TYR A 533 -25.23 -5.74 9.79
CA TYR A 533 -23.81 -5.64 9.43
C TYR A 533 -23.64 -5.61 7.91
N LEU A 534 -22.90 -4.61 7.45
CA LEU A 534 -22.53 -4.46 6.04
C LEU A 534 -21.01 -4.46 5.91
N PRO A 535 -20.40 -5.54 5.40
CA PRO A 535 -18.97 -5.61 5.21
C PRO A 535 -18.52 -4.59 4.16
N THR A 536 -17.47 -3.84 4.46
CA THR A 536 -16.86 -2.87 3.55
C THR A 536 -15.49 -3.31 3.08
N TRP A 537 -14.84 -4.17 3.83
CA TRP A 537 -13.63 -4.86 3.39
C TRP A 537 -13.64 -6.31 3.89
N THR A 538 -13.08 -7.19 3.11
CA THR A 538 -12.88 -8.59 3.47
C THR A 538 -11.56 -9.10 2.91
N SER A 539 -10.78 -9.79 3.74
CA SER A 539 -9.58 -10.53 3.33
C SER A 539 -9.65 -11.96 3.85
N LEU A 540 -8.61 -12.75 3.65
CA LEU A 540 -8.53 -14.08 4.27
C LEU A 540 -8.34 -14.00 5.79
N GLU A 541 -7.74 -12.93 6.26
CA GLU A 541 -7.25 -12.79 7.62
C GLU A 541 -8.02 -11.75 8.44
N ASP A 542 -8.75 -10.86 7.77
CA ASP A 542 -9.57 -9.86 8.44
C ASP A 542 -10.83 -9.50 7.65
N SER A 543 -11.81 -8.98 8.34
CA SER A 543 -12.98 -8.37 7.74
C SER A 543 -13.55 -7.31 8.68
N GLY A 544 -14.20 -6.34 8.10
CA GLY A 544 -14.85 -5.30 8.87
C GLY A 544 -15.84 -4.50 8.06
N GLY A 545 -16.60 -3.67 8.72
CA GLY A 545 -17.64 -2.90 8.07
C GLY A 545 -18.44 -2.04 9.04
N PHE A 546 -19.63 -1.72 8.59
CA PHE A 546 -20.59 -0.93 9.34
C PHE A 546 -21.56 -1.82 10.10
N PHE A 547 -21.81 -1.42 11.34
CA PHE A 547 -22.86 -1.97 12.17
C PHE A 547 -23.93 -0.89 12.37
N PHE A 548 -25.17 -1.24 12.08
CA PHE A 548 -26.34 -0.41 12.32
C PHE A 548 -27.19 -1.05 13.40
N LEU A 549 -27.16 -0.45 14.58
CA LEU A 549 -27.89 -0.89 15.75
C LEU A 549 -29.18 -0.09 15.88
N THR A 550 -30.33 -0.72 15.66
CA THR A 550 -31.64 -0.12 15.85
C THR A 550 -32.25 -0.60 17.17
N LEU A 551 -32.62 0.33 18.01
CA LEU A 551 -33.21 0.12 19.32
C LEU A 551 -34.66 0.63 19.37
N THR A 552 -35.55 -0.20 19.84
CA THR A 552 -36.99 0.14 20.04
C THR A 552 -37.30 0.20 21.53
N ASN A 553 -37.99 1.25 21.96
CA ASN A 553 -38.45 1.42 23.36
C ASN A 553 -37.33 1.37 24.43
N VAL A 554 -36.13 1.83 24.06
CA VAL A 554 -35.01 1.92 25.01
C VAL A 554 -35.24 3.09 25.98
N ARG A 555 -34.88 2.87 27.24
CA ARG A 555 -34.85 3.92 28.28
C ARG A 555 -33.39 4.35 28.47
N PRO A 556 -33.02 5.54 28.01
CA PRO A 556 -31.72 6.14 28.32
C PRO A 556 -31.56 6.41 29.82
N ASP A 557 -30.32 6.55 30.25
CA ASP A 557 -30.00 7.05 31.61
C ASP A 557 -30.41 8.53 31.81
N ALA A 558 -30.13 9.07 32.99
CA ALA A 558 -30.44 10.48 33.33
C ALA A 558 -29.78 11.50 32.38
N ASN A 559 -28.70 11.14 31.70
CA ASN A 559 -28.00 11.96 30.72
C ASN A 559 -28.52 11.80 29.27
N GLY A 560 -29.52 10.96 29.08
CA GLY A 560 -30.08 10.62 27.79
C GLY A 560 -29.20 9.64 26.97
N ALA A 561 -28.25 8.98 27.62
CA ALA A 561 -27.32 8.03 26.97
C ALA A 561 -27.64 6.58 27.37
N ILE A 562 -27.05 5.62 26.69
CA ILE A 562 -27.15 4.19 26.99
C ILE A 562 -25.81 3.52 26.99
N SER A 563 -25.58 2.59 27.90
CA SER A 563 -24.42 1.73 27.91
C SER A 563 -24.58 0.63 26.86
N ILE A 564 -23.58 0.48 26.00
CA ILE A 564 -23.47 -0.54 24.97
C ILE A 564 -22.19 -1.33 25.22
N ALA A 565 -22.27 -2.63 25.12
CA ALA A 565 -21.08 -3.48 25.24
C ALA A 565 -21.09 -4.62 24.23
N VAL A 566 -19.89 -5.05 23.85
CA VAL A 566 -19.67 -6.25 23.05
C VAL A 566 -18.75 -7.17 23.83
N ARG A 567 -19.21 -8.38 24.09
CA ARG A 567 -18.51 -9.42 24.86
C ARG A 567 -18.15 -10.59 23.95
N SER A 568 -16.88 -11.00 23.98
CA SER A 568 -16.40 -12.16 23.23
C SER A 568 -17.00 -13.46 23.78
N LEU A 569 -17.45 -14.33 22.89
CA LEU A 569 -17.85 -15.71 23.22
C LEU A 569 -16.64 -16.67 23.25
N GLY A 570 -15.47 -16.18 22.85
CA GLY A 570 -14.25 -16.97 22.76
C GLY A 570 -14.16 -17.74 21.43
N PRO A 571 -13.10 -18.50 21.23
CA PRO A 571 -13.01 -19.43 20.12
C PRO A 571 -13.95 -20.60 20.33
N ASP A 572 -14.51 -21.12 19.27
CA ASP A 572 -15.20 -22.42 19.27
C ASP A 572 -14.22 -23.57 19.52
#